data_ee8218dc1c37526e1770c8a4445bdfd4
#
_entry.id   ee8218dc1c37526e1770c8a4445bdfd4
#
_cell.length_a   1.000
_cell.length_b   1.000
_cell.length_c   1.000
_cell.angle_alpha   90.00
_cell.angle_beta   90.00
_cell.angle_gamma   90.00
#
_symmetry.space_group_name_H-M   'P 1'
#
loop_
_entity.id
_entity.type
_entity.pdbx_description
1 polymer ?
#
loop_
_entity_poly.entity_id
_entity_poly.type
_entity_poly.pdbx_seq_one_letter_code
_entity_poly.pdbx_strand_id
1 'polypeptide(L)'
;MTGLRQRQKLDRDRRIVEAAARLFRESGYEGVKIETIAEQAGVSVGTIYNYYESKGDVLVAVVSLEVNEVIAAGESVLAAPPADASDAVCALFGLYLRHSLHYLSKEMWRAAMSMSTLHPQSPLGRHYSGLDEGLCRQVCRLLAKLRAQGSIGAGVDVELAGRILFNTMNMMFIGFVKDEDMGMEAVTGAVDTQTRMMMSLLAAAPIR
;
A
#
# COMPACT_ATOMS: atom_id res chain seq x y z
N MET A 1 34.09 -4.49 -7.47
CA MET A 1 33.47 -5.81 -7.80
C MET A 1 32.16 -6.10 -7.03
N THR A 2 31.84 -5.35 -5.98
CA THR A 2 30.58 -5.45 -5.20
C THR A 2 29.31 -5.10 -5.99
N GLY A 3 29.38 -4.17 -6.94
CA GLY A 3 28.18 -3.68 -7.65
C GLY A 3 27.52 -4.68 -8.63
N LEU A 4 28.29 -5.55 -9.31
CA LEU A 4 27.72 -6.49 -10.27
C LEU A 4 26.92 -7.61 -9.59
N ARG A 5 27.47 -8.20 -8.51
CA ARG A 5 26.79 -9.24 -7.73
C ARG A 5 25.49 -8.71 -7.10
N GLN A 6 25.53 -7.47 -6.60
CA GLN A 6 24.37 -6.83 -6.01
C GLN A 6 23.28 -6.54 -7.05
N ARG A 7 23.65 -6.05 -8.24
CA ARG A 7 22.71 -5.87 -9.37
C ARG A 7 22.07 -7.19 -9.79
N GLN A 8 22.85 -8.25 -9.91
CA GLN A 8 22.33 -9.59 -10.25
C GLN A 8 21.41 -10.16 -9.15
N LYS A 9 21.66 -9.82 -7.88
CA LYS A 9 20.80 -10.20 -6.76
C LYS A 9 19.45 -9.49 -6.89
N LEU A 10 19.44 -8.17 -7.06
CA LEU A 10 18.23 -7.36 -7.21
C LEU A 10 17.44 -7.75 -8.46
N ASP A 11 18.11 -8.05 -9.58
CA ASP A 11 17.43 -8.49 -10.80
C ASP A 11 16.72 -9.84 -10.62
N ARG A 12 17.36 -10.81 -9.94
CA ARG A 12 16.73 -12.10 -9.64
C ARG A 12 15.52 -11.93 -8.70
N ASP A 13 15.68 -11.12 -7.65
CA ASP A 13 14.62 -10.80 -6.72
C ASP A 13 13.40 -10.22 -7.45
N ARG A 14 13.62 -9.21 -8.28
CA ARG A 14 12.57 -8.59 -9.10
C ARG A 14 11.88 -9.62 -10.00
N ARG A 15 12.61 -10.48 -10.71
CA ARG A 15 12.01 -11.51 -11.57
C ARG A 15 11.15 -12.51 -10.79
N ILE A 16 11.58 -12.90 -9.59
CA ILE A 16 10.80 -13.78 -8.71
C ILE A 16 9.48 -13.11 -8.31
N VAL A 17 9.52 -11.86 -7.86
CA VAL A 17 8.33 -11.11 -7.42
C VAL A 17 7.37 -10.85 -8.59
N GLU A 18 7.86 -10.46 -9.76
CA GLU A 18 7.05 -10.24 -10.96
C GLU A 18 6.39 -11.54 -11.46
N ALA A 19 7.13 -12.66 -11.44
CA ALA A 19 6.59 -13.98 -11.80
C ALA A 19 5.50 -14.42 -10.81
N ALA A 20 5.76 -14.24 -9.50
CA ALA A 20 4.79 -14.56 -8.45
C ALA A 20 3.51 -13.71 -8.58
N ALA A 21 3.64 -12.40 -8.79
CA ALA A 21 2.50 -11.49 -8.98
C ALA A 21 1.58 -11.94 -10.12
N ARG A 22 2.16 -12.31 -11.27
CA ARG A 22 1.39 -12.83 -12.41
C ARG A 22 0.68 -14.13 -12.05
N LEU A 23 1.42 -15.12 -11.56
CA LEU A 23 0.89 -16.45 -11.26
C LEU A 23 -0.21 -16.40 -10.19
N PHE A 24 0.00 -15.63 -9.12
CA PHE A 24 -1.00 -15.46 -8.08
C PHE A 24 -2.29 -14.81 -8.60
N ARG A 25 -2.18 -13.86 -9.52
CA ARG A 25 -3.34 -13.24 -10.16
C ARG A 25 -4.10 -14.20 -11.08
N GLU A 26 -3.38 -15.04 -11.83
CA GLU A 26 -3.95 -15.95 -12.83
C GLU A 26 -4.57 -17.20 -12.18
N SER A 27 -3.95 -17.73 -11.12
CA SER A 27 -4.26 -19.04 -10.55
C SER A 27 -4.65 -19.01 -9.06
N GLY A 28 -4.76 -17.82 -8.47
CA GLY A 28 -4.99 -17.64 -7.03
C GLY A 28 -3.73 -17.95 -6.20
N TYR A 29 -3.67 -17.39 -4.99
CA TYR A 29 -2.52 -17.60 -4.11
C TYR A 29 -2.34 -19.08 -3.74
N GLU A 30 -3.42 -19.78 -3.36
CA GLU A 30 -3.35 -21.16 -2.91
C GLU A 30 -2.91 -22.12 -4.03
N GLY A 31 -3.37 -21.91 -5.26
CA GLY A 31 -3.10 -22.79 -6.41
C GLY A 31 -1.65 -22.76 -6.91
N VAL A 32 -0.87 -21.72 -6.59
CA VAL A 32 0.49 -21.55 -7.09
C VAL A 32 1.51 -22.24 -6.17
N LYS A 33 2.45 -22.98 -6.81
CA LYS A 33 3.58 -23.62 -6.13
C LYS A 33 4.88 -22.83 -6.33
N ILE A 34 5.81 -22.96 -5.39
CA ILE A 34 7.15 -22.31 -5.49
C ILE A 34 7.92 -22.78 -6.74
N GLU A 35 7.75 -24.06 -7.12
CA GLU A 35 8.37 -24.64 -8.31
C GLU A 35 7.93 -23.91 -9.59
N THR A 36 6.63 -23.57 -9.68
CA THR A 36 6.08 -22.83 -10.84
C THR A 36 6.61 -21.39 -10.87
N ILE A 37 6.75 -20.76 -9.70
CA ILE A 37 7.36 -19.41 -9.61
C ILE A 37 8.82 -19.47 -10.06
N ALA A 38 9.59 -20.49 -9.64
CA ALA A 38 10.98 -20.66 -10.00
C ALA A 38 11.16 -20.82 -11.51
N GLU A 39 10.35 -21.66 -12.14
CA GLU A 39 10.33 -21.89 -13.58
C GLU A 39 10.04 -20.59 -14.34
N GLN A 40 8.98 -19.87 -13.98
CA GLN A 40 8.58 -18.61 -14.60
C GLN A 40 9.60 -17.47 -14.41
N ALA A 41 10.28 -17.46 -13.26
CA ALA A 41 11.34 -16.49 -12.97
C ALA A 41 12.69 -16.86 -13.63
N GLY A 42 12.81 -18.05 -14.21
CA GLY A 42 14.07 -18.55 -14.78
C GLY A 42 15.17 -18.74 -13.71
N VAL A 43 14.79 -19.26 -12.54
CA VAL A 43 15.70 -19.55 -11.42
C VAL A 43 15.45 -20.95 -10.87
N SER A 44 16.39 -21.51 -10.08
CA SER A 44 16.13 -22.74 -9.35
C SER A 44 15.25 -22.50 -8.12
N VAL A 45 14.53 -23.52 -7.66
CA VAL A 45 13.76 -23.49 -6.40
C VAL A 45 14.67 -23.12 -5.22
N GLY A 46 15.87 -23.68 -5.15
CA GLY A 46 16.87 -23.33 -4.15
C GLY A 46 17.28 -21.85 -4.19
N THR A 47 17.22 -21.23 -5.38
CA THR A 47 17.44 -19.79 -5.49
C THR A 47 16.32 -19.01 -4.82
N ILE A 48 15.04 -19.41 -4.98
CA ILE A 48 13.93 -18.73 -4.28
C ILE A 48 14.12 -18.84 -2.77
N TYR A 49 14.42 -20.02 -2.24
CA TYR A 49 14.63 -20.21 -0.80
C TYR A 49 15.84 -19.46 -0.22
N ASN A 50 16.77 -18.98 -1.05
CA ASN A 50 17.83 -18.05 -0.63
C ASN A 50 17.34 -16.60 -0.41
N TYR A 51 16.15 -16.26 -0.88
CA TYR A 51 15.53 -14.93 -0.74
C TYR A 51 14.32 -14.96 0.21
N TYR A 52 13.56 -16.06 0.20
CA TYR A 52 12.27 -16.19 0.84
C TYR A 52 12.18 -17.55 1.56
N GLU A 53 11.80 -17.55 2.82
CA GLU A 53 11.67 -18.78 3.61
C GLU A 53 10.41 -19.58 3.24
N SER A 54 9.39 -18.89 2.72
CA SER A 54 8.07 -19.46 2.42
C SER A 54 7.38 -18.79 1.25
N LYS A 55 6.31 -19.41 0.73
CA LYS A 55 5.40 -18.79 -0.24
C LYS A 55 4.76 -17.50 0.31
N GLY A 56 4.54 -17.44 1.63
CA GLY A 56 4.04 -16.26 2.32
C GLY A 56 5.00 -15.07 2.21
N ASP A 57 6.32 -15.32 2.34
CA ASP A 57 7.31 -14.25 2.18
C ASP A 57 7.33 -13.71 0.74
N VAL A 58 7.14 -14.59 -0.25
CA VAL A 58 7.00 -14.17 -1.66
C VAL A 58 5.74 -13.32 -1.84
N LEU A 59 4.60 -13.68 -1.22
CA LEU A 59 3.39 -12.86 -1.26
C LEU A 59 3.61 -11.47 -0.64
N VAL A 60 4.30 -11.38 0.51
CA VAL A 60 4.59 -10.08 1.11
C VAL A 60 5.57 -9.27 0.27
N ALA A 61 6.47 -9.91 -0.48
CA ALA A 61 7.30 -9.21 -1.45
C ALA A 61 6.46 -8.62 -2.60
N VAL A 62 5.40 -9.31 -3.05
CA VAL A 62 4.43 -8.76 -4.02
C VAL A 62 3.64 -7.59 -3.40
N VAL A 63 3.20 -7.71 -2.14
CA VAL A 63 2.58 -6.57 -1.41
C VAL A 63 3.55 -5.38 -1.33
N SER A 64 4.83 -5.65 -1.08
CA SER A 64 5.86 -4.60 -1.02
C SER A 64 6.05 -3.88 -2.36
N LEU A 65 6.02 -4.63 -3.47
CA LEU A 65 6.06 -4.05 -4.82
C LEU A 65 4.87 -3.10 -5.02
N GLU A 66 3.66 -3.57 -4.75
CA GLU A 66 2.40 -2.80 -4.82
C GLU A 66 2.49 -1.50 -4.02
N VAL A 67 2.84 -1.60 -2.72
CA VAL A 67 2.85 -0.46 -1.80
C VAL A 67 3.98 0.53 -2.16
N ASN A 68 5.16 0.05 -2.55
CA ASN A 68 6.26 0.94 -2.93
C ASN A 68 5.95 1.73 -4.21
N GLU A 69 5.28 1.10 -5.19
CA GLU A 69 4.86 1.79 -6.41
C GLU A 69 3.79 2.84 -6.12
N VAL A 70 2.80 2.52 -5.29
CA VAL A 70 1.76 3.49 -4.95
C VAL A 70 2.29 4.64 -4.10
N ILE A 71 3.23 4.41 -3.20
CA ILE A 71 3.94 5.48 -2.49
C ILE A 71 4.70 6.37 -3.48
N ALA A 72 5.44 5.78 -4.43
CA ALA A 72 6.15 6.55 -5.44
C ALA A 72 5.19 7.38 -6.32
N ALA A 73 4.07 6.80 -6.74
CA ALA A 73 3.04 7.51 -7.48
C ALA A 73 2.39 8.63 -6.67
N GLY A 74 2.18 8.43 -5.36
CA GLY A 74 1.63 9.41 -4.43
C GLY A 74 2.50 10.67 -4.27
N GLU A 75 3.82 10.58 -4.52
CA GLU A 75 4.70 11.76 -4.50
C GLU A 75 4.28 12.82 -5.53
N SER A 76 3.62 12.43 -6.62
CA SER A 76 3.07 13.38 -7.59
C SER A 76 1.94 14.24 -7.01
N VAL A 77 1.08 13.64 -6.17
CA VAL A 77 0.03 14.37 -5.44
C VAL A 77 0.66 15.32 -4.43
N LEU A 78 1.70 14.87 -3.72
CA LEU A 78 2.42 15.74 -2.78
C LEU A 78 3.15 16.87 -3.48
N ALA A 79 3.71 16.64 -4.66
CA ALA A 79 4.43 17.67 -5.43
C ALA A 79 3.49 18.81 -5.85
N ALA A 80 2.31 18.49 -6.37
CA ALA A 80 1.30 19.42 -6.87
C ALA A 80 -0.10 19.04 -6.36
N PRO A 81 -0.40 19.26 -5.06
CA PRO A 81 -1.71 18.90 -4.52
C PRO A 81 -2.81 19.77 -5.12
N PRO A 82 -4.03 19.23 -5.28
CA PRO A 82 -5.22 20.03 -5.55
C PRO A 82 -5.34 21.22 -4.60
N ALA A 83 -5.95 22.30 -5.07
CA ALA A 83 -6.10 23.53 -4.30
C ALA A 83 -6.99 23.36 -3.05
N ASP A 84 -8.05 22.55 -3.16
CA ASP A 84 -8.87 22.16 -2.01
C ASP A 84 -8.17 21.05 -1.21
N ALA A 85 -8.09 21.22 0.10
CA ALA A 85 -7.40 20.27 0.98
C ALA A 85 -8.08 18.92 1.04
N SER A 86 -9.41 18.86 0.97
CA SER A 86 -10.17 17.61 0.95
C SER A 86 -9.93 16.87 -0.37
N ASP A 87 -9.93 17.60 -1.49
CA ASP A 87 -9.63 17.02 -2.81
C ASP A 87 -8.20 16.44 -2.85
N ALA A 88 -7.23 17.09 -2.21
CA ALA A 88 -5.86 16.61 -2.14
C ALA A 88 -5.76 15.26 -1.40
N VAL A 89 -6.42 15.12 -0.26
CA VAL A 89 -6.44 13.86 0.51
C VAL A 89 -7.24 12.79 -0.21
N CYS A 90 -8.42 13.13 -0.79
CA CYS A 90 -9.22 12.20 -1.59
C CYS A 90 -8.44 11.71 -2.82
N ALA A 91 -7.67 12.58 -3.50
CA ALA A 91 -6.83 12.19 -4.63
C ALA A 91 -5.77 11.15 -4.22
N LEU A 92 -5.11 11.35 -3.07
CA LEU A 92 -4.11 10.42 -2.54
C LEU A 92 -4.75 9.07 -2.16
N PHE A 93 -5.87 9.07 -1.44
CA PHE A 93 -6.56 7.85 -1.05
C PHE A 93 -7.16 7.12 -2.26
N GLY A 94 -7.74 7.85 -3.21
CA GLY A 94 -8.22 7.27 -4.46
C GLY A 94 -7.09 6.61 -5.26
N LEU A 95 -5.87 7.17 -5.23
CA LEU A 95 -4.70 6.53 -5.81
C LEU A 95 -4.36 5.21 -5.08
N TYR A 96 -4.32 5.20 -3.74
CA TYR A 96 -4.05 3.99 -2.96
C TYR A 96 -5.06 2.89 -3.26
N LEU A 97 -6.36 3.23 -3.25
CA LEU A 97 -7.42 2.26 -3.50
C LEU A 97 -7.35 1.69 -4.93
N ARG A 98 -7.28 2.54 -5.95
CA ARG A 98 -7.26 2.07 -7.35
C ARG A 98 -6.03 1.24 -7.67
N HIS A 99 -4.87 1.55 -7.06
CA HIS A 99 -3.65 0.79 -7.27
C HIS A 99 -3.69 -0.57 -6.57
N SER A 100 -4.40 -0.70 -5.44
CA SER A 100 -4.38 -1.88 -4.57
C SER A 100 -4.74 -3.21 -5.24
N LEU A 101 -5.42 -3.18 -6.37
CA LEU A 101 -5.75 -4.37 -7.16
C LEU A 101 -4.92 -4.48 -8.46
N HIS A 102 -3.80 -3.75 -8.56
CA HIS A 102 -2.93 -3.82 -9.74
C HIS A 102 -2.16 -5.14 -9.81
N TYR A 103 -1.50 -5.53 -8.74
CA TYR A 103 -0.76 -6.80 -8.61
C TYR A 103 -1.49 -7.84 -7.77
N LEU A 104 -2.40 -7.42 -6.92
CA LEU A 104 -3.04 -8.24 -5.90
C LEU A 104 -4.54 -8.38 -6.13
N SER A 105 -5.11 -9.52 -5.74
CA SER A 105 -6.55 -9.71 -5.59
C SER A 105 -6.97 -9.47 -4.13
N LYS A 106 -8.29 -9.35 -3.88
CA LYS A 106 -8.82 -9.29 -2.52
C LYS A 106 -8.41 -10.51 -1.67
N GLU A 107 -8.40 -11.70 -2.28
CA GLU A 107 -7.93 -12.93 -1.64
C GLU A 107 -6.47 -12.81 -1.17
N MET A 108 -5.59 -12.31 -2.02
CA MET A 108 -4.16 -12.14 -1.71
C MET A 108 -3.95 -11.13 -0.58
N TRP A 109 -4.70 -10.02 -0.57
CA TRP A 109 -4.70 -9.07 0.53
C TRP A 109 -5.12 -9.73 1.85
N ARG A 110 -6.22 -10.51 1.84
CA ARG A 110 -6.68 -11.24 3.04
C ARG A 110 -5.61 -12.24 3.53
N ALA A 111 -4.98 -12.96 2.62
CA ALA A 111 -3.90 -13.89 2.97
C ALA A 111 -2.71 -13.16 3.62
N ALA A 112 -2.24 -12.06 3.04
CA ALA A 112 -1.14 -11.27 3.58
C ALA A 112 -1.48 -10.66 4.96
N MET A 113 -2.67 -10.08 5.11
CA MET A 113 -3.17 -9.54 6.38
C MET A 113 -3.28 -10.62 7.46
N SER A 114 -3.81 -11.80 7.11
CA SER A 114 -3.94 -12.93 8.04
C SER A 114 -2.57 -13.36 8.57
N MET A 115 -1.59 -13.54 7.68
CA MET A 115 -0.24 -13.95 8.08
C MET A 115 0.44 -12.91 8.97
N SER A 116 0.30 -11.61 8.65
CA SER A 116 0.88 -10.53 9.44
C SER A 116 0.24 -10.42 10.83
N THR A 117 -1.06 -10.66 10.93
CA THR A 117 -1.81 -10.61 12.19
C THR A 117 -1.52 -11.82 13.09
N LEU A 118 -1.41 -13.02 12.52
CA LEU A 118 -1.09 -14.24 13.27
C LEU A 118 0.34 -14.25 13.80
N HIS A 119 1.28 -13.64 13.05
CA HIS A 119 2.70 -13.63 13.39
C HIS A 119 3.29 -12.22 13.36
N PRO A 120 2.82 -11.27 14.22
CA PRO A 120 3.19 -9.86 14.12
C PRO A 120 4.68 -9.60 14.39
N GLN A 121 5.35 -10.49 15.13
CA GLN A 121 6.78 -10.39 15.45
C GLN A 121 7.68 -11.15 14.45
N SER A 122 7.10 -11.84 13.46
CA SER A 122 7.89 -12.42 12.37
C SER A 122 8.53 -11.34 11.49
N PRO A 123 9.61 -11.65 10.75
CA PRO A 123 10.15 -10.70 9.75
C PRO A 123 9.06 -10.20 8.79
N LEU A 124 8.18 -11.09 8.33
CA LEU A 124 7.04 -10.82 7.47
C LEU A 124 6.02 -9.87 8.11
N GLY A 125 5.60 -10.13 9.36
CA GLY A 125 4.64 -9.28 10.07
C GLY A 125 5.18 -7.87 10.30
N ARG A 126 6.44 -7.74 10.73
CA ARG A 126 7.08 -6.42 10.88
C ARG A 126 7.24 -5.70 9.56
N HIS A 127 7.56 -6.42 8.48
CA HIS A 127 7.69 -5.82 7.16
C HIS A 127 6.35 -5.27 6.67
N TYR A 128 5.27 -6.05 6.79
CA TYR A 128 3.92 -5.62 6.45
C TYR A 128 3.51 -4.36 7.22
N SER A 129 3.70 -4.34 8.54
CA SER A 129 3.42 -3.16 9.36
C SER A 129 4.25 -1.93 8.95
N GLY A 130 5.48 -2.14 8.48
CA GLY A 130 6.34 -1.08 7.95
C GLY A 130 5.80 -0.46 6.66
N LEU A 131 5.09 -1.22 5.82
CA LEU A 131 4.43 -0.72 4.61
C LEU A 131 3.25 0.20 4.97
N ASP A 132 2.39 -0.22 5.91
CA ASP A 132 1.29 0.61 6.42
C ASP A 132 1.81 1.94 7.01
N GLU A 133 2.89 1.89 7.80
CA GLU A 133 3.51 3.09 8.34
C GLU A 133 4.10 3.99 7.24
N GLY A 134 4.56 3.42 6.13
CA GLY A 134 5.01 4.16 4.94
C GLY A 134 3.89 4.98 4.32
N LEU A 135 2.73 4.38 4.08
CA LEU A 135 1.53 5.04 3.57
C LEU A 135 1.02 6.12 4.53
N CYS A 136 0.95 5.78 5.82
CA CYS A 136 0.53 6.72 6.87
C CYS A 136 1.42 7.98 6.89
N ARG A 137 2.75 7.81 6.85
CA ARG A 137 3.69 8.94 6.79
C ARG A 137 3.47 9.81 5.55
N GLN A 138 3.12 9.24 4.40
CA GLN A 138 2.84 10.02 3.21
C GLN A 138 1.59 10.90 3.40
N VAL A 139 0.54 10.40 4.06
CA VAL A 139 -0.64 11.20 4.43
C VAL A 139 -0.26 12.35 5.37
N CYS A 140 0.51 12.08 6.43
CA CYS A 140 0.99 13.11 7.37
C CYS A 140 1.81 14.19 6.65
N ARG A 141 2.69 13.82 5.71
CA ARG A 141 3.46 14.75 4.89
C ARG A 141 2.57 15.62 4.00
N LEU A 142 1.51 15.05 3.40
CA LEU A 142 0.54 15.81 2.63
C LEU A 142 -0.17 16.85 3.52
N LEU A 143 -0.66 16.46 4.70
CA LEU A 143 -1.30 17.39 5.64
C LEU A 143 -0.35 18.49 6.12
N ALA A 144 0.92 18.16 6.39
CA ALA A 144 1.92 19.15 6.76
C ALA A 144 2.11 20.20 5.65
N LYS A 145 2.13 19.78 4.39
CA LYS A 145 2.21 20.69 3.24
C LYS A 145 0.96 21.56 3.12
N LEU A 146 -0.24 21.00 3.23
CA LEU A 146 -1.51 21.72 3.18
C LEU A 146 -1.64 22.74 4.32
N ARG A 147 -1.15 22.41 5.53
CA ARG A 147 -1.07 23.35 6.65
C ARG A 147 -0.10 24.51 6.34
N ALA A 148 1.08 24.21 5.79
CA ALA A 148 2.04 25.25 5.40
C ALA A 148 1.50 26.20 4.30
N GLN A 149 0.56 25.71 3.47
CA GLN A 149 -0.14 26.50 2.46
C GLN A 149 -1.37 27.26 3.03
N GLY A 150 -1.70 27.10 4.32
CA GLY A 150 -2.82 27.75 4.96
C GLY A 150 -4.20 27.11 4.69
N SER A 151 -4.25 25.96 4.03
CA SER A 151 -5.50 25.23 3.75
C SER A 151 -6.03 24.46 4.97
N ILE A 152 -5.18 24.18 5.95
CA ILE A 152 -5.50 23.54 7.23
C ILE A 152 -5.16 24.50 8.37
N GLY A 153 -5.96 24.49 9.43
CA GLY A 153 -5.77 25.35 10.59
C GLY A 153 -4.38 25.21 11.22
N ALA A 154 -3.75 26.34 11.56
CA ALA A 154 -2.37 26.38 12.08
C ALA A 154 -2.19 25.58 13.39
N GLY A 155 -3.25 25.44 14.20
CA GLY A 155 -3.24 24.68 15.46
C GLY A 155 -3.49 23.17 15.30
N VAL A 156 -3.68 22.66 14.08
CA VAL A 156 -3.94 21.24 13.85
C VAL A 156 -2.66 20.43 14.02
N ASP A 157 -2.71 19.39 14.86
CA ASP A 157 -1.69 18.36 14.90
C ASP A 157 -1.81 17.46 13.65
N VAL A 158 -0.95 17.72 12.64
CA VAL A 158 -1.01 17.03 11.35
C VAL A 158 -0.56 15.57 11.43
N GLU A 159 0.26 15.20 12.41
CA GLU A 159 0.66 13.80 12.62
C GLU A 159 -0.54 13.00 13.16
N LEU A 160 -1.21 13.52 14.18
CA LEU A 160 -2.41 12.88 14.74
C LEU A 160 -3.54 12.83 13.72
N ALA A 161 -3.82 13.94 13.03
CA ALA A 161 -4.85 14.01 12.00
C ALA A 161 -4.57 13.05 10.83
N GLY A 162 -3.32 12.99 10.36
CA GLY A 162 -2.91 12.09 9.29
C GLY A 162 -3.08 10.63 9.67
N ARG A 163 -2.71 10.24 10.90
CA ARG A 163 -2.91 8.89 11.41
C ARG A 163 -4.41 8.54 11.51
N ILE A 164 -5.25 9.45 11.96
CA ILE A 164 -6.70 9.21 12.05
C ILE A 164 -7.27 9.01 10.65
N LEU A 165 -6.93 9.87 9.67
CA LEU A 165 -7.37 9.75 8.30
C LEU A 165 -6.92 8.45 7.65
N PHE A 166 -5.64 8.11 7.80
CA PHE A 166 -5.09 6.85 7.29
C PHE A 166 -5.77 5.63 7.92
N ASN A 167 -5.91 5.58 9.25
CA ASN A 167 -6.55 4.47 9.94
C ASN A 167 -8.01 4.28 9.51
N THR A 168 -8.74 5.38 9.30
CA THR A 168 -10.12 5.33 8.80
C THR A 168 -10.16 4.74 7.39
N MET A 169 -9.34 5.24 6.47
CA MET A 169 -9.25 4.72 5.10
C MET A 169 -8.81 3.24 5.11
N ASN A 170 -7.81 2.88 5.89
CA ASN A 170 -7.29 1.51 5.98
C ASN A 170 -8.34 0.52 6.51
N MET A 171 -9.14 0.93 7.50
CA MET A 171 -10.25 0.10 8.00
C MET A 171 -11.32 -0.11 6.92
N MET A 172 -11.61 0.90 6.10
CA MET A 172 -12.55 0.77 4.98
C MET A 172 -11.97 -0.14 3.88
N PHE A 173 -10.67 -0.05 3.62
CA PHE A 173 -9.97 -0.98 2.72
C PHE A 173 -10.02 -2.42 3.23
N ILE A 174 -9.83 -2.65 4.53
CA ILE A 174 -10.01 -3.98 5.14
C ILE A 174 -11.45 -4.50 4.93
N GLY A 175 -12.45 -3.64 5.07
CA GLY A 175 -13.85 -3.96 4.74
C GLY A 175 -14.02 -4.35 3.28
N PHE A 176 -13.46 -3.56 2.37
CA PHE A 176 -13.49 -3.81 0.93
C PHE A 176 -12.89 -5.17 0.53
N VAL A 177 -11.72 -5.53 1.08
CA VAL A 177 -11.09 -6.81 0.73
C VAL A 177 -11.79 -8.03 1.36
N LYS A 178 -12.61 -7.83 2.38
CA LYS A 178 -13.45 -8.88 3.00
C LYS A 178 -14.77 -9.11 2.28
N ASP A 179 -15.26 -8.12 1.55
CA ASP A 179 -16.53 -8.16 0.84
C ASP A 179 -16.28 -8.38 -0.66
N GLU A 180 -16.58 -9.58 -1.17
CA GLU A 180 -16.34 -9.92 -2.57
C GLU A 180 -17.25 -9.12 -3.52
N ASP A 181 -18.43 -8.71 -3.07
CA ASP A 181 -19.43 -8.02 -3.88
C ASP A 181 -19.19 -6.50 -3.94
N MET A 182 -18.44 -5.95 -2.97
CA MET A 182 -18.14 -4.51 -2.96
C MET A 182 -17.24 -4.13 -4.12
N GLY A 183 -17.72 -3.24 -5.01
CA GLY A 183 -16.91 -2.68 -6.11
C GLY A 183 -15.96 -1.57 -5.67
N MET A 184 -14.94 -1.29 -6.50
CA MET A 184 -13.97 -0.21 -6.26
C MET A 184 -14.63 1.17 -6.15
N GLU A 185 -15.66 1.44 -6.96
CA GLU A 185 -16.41 2.71 -6.91
C GLU A 185 -17.11 2.92 -5.57
N ALA A 186 -17.70 1.84 -5.01
CA ALA A 186 -18.39 1.91 -3.72
C ALA A 186 -17.44 2.26 -2.58
N VAL A 187 -16.29 1.57 -2.47
CA VAL A 187 -15.31 1.87 -1.42
C VAL A 187 -14.69 3.25 -1.63
N THR A 188 -14.37 3.66 -2.86
CA THR A 188 -13.81 4.98 -3.14
C THR A 188 -14.79 6.09 -2.75
N GLY A 189 -16.07 5.98 -3.15
CA GLY A 189 -17.09 6.97 -2.78
C GLY A 189 -17.33 7.07 -1.27
N ALA A 190 -17.29 5.93 -0.57
CA ALA A 190 -17.41 5.90 0.88
C ALA A 190 -16.19 6.54 1.57
N VAL A 191 -14.97 6.25 1.10
CA VAL A 191 -13.73 6.87 1.61
C VAL A 191 -13.74 8.38 1.36
N ASP A 192 -14.12 8.84 0.16
CA ASP A 192 -14.22 10.26 -0.17
C ASP A 192 -15.20 10.99 0.76
N THR A 193 -16.38 10.41 1.00
CA THR A 193 -17.39 10.99 1.88
C THR A 193 -16.86 11.18 3.30
N GLN A 194 -16.25 10.14 3.88
CA GLN A 194 -15.71 10.21 5.23
C GLN A 194 -14.50 11.15 5.32
N THR A 195 -13.62 11.10 4.32
CA THR A 195 -12.47 12.00 4.24
C THR A 195 -12.89 13.46 4.21
N ARG A 196 -13.86 13.83 3.37
CA ARG A 196 -14.36 15.22 3.29
C ARG A 196 -14.98 15.67 4.61
N MET A 197 -15.77 14.83 5.26
CA MET A 197 -16.31 15.14 6.59
C MET A 197 -15.20 15.42 7.60
N MET A 198 -14.19 14.55 7.68
CA MET A 198 -13.06 14.73 8.61
C MET A 198 -12.23 15.97 8.27
N MET A 199 -11.95 16.20 7.00
CA MET A 199 -11.19 17.38 6.54
C MET A 199 -11.92 18.69 6.83
N SER A 200 -13.25 18.72 6.81
CA SER A 200 -14.02 19.91 7.18
C SER A 200 -13.79 20.37 8.62
N LEU A 201 -13.44 19.45 9.53
CA LEU A 201 -13.08 19.75 10.90
C LEU A 201 -11.66 20.32 11.05
N LEU A 202 -10.80 20.12 10.04
CA LEU A 202 -9.40 20.55 10.02
C LEU A 202 -9.21 21.86 9.23
N ALA A 203 -10.24 22.33 8.55
CA ALA A 203 -10.16 23.52 7.71
C ALA A 203 -9.68 24.75 8.49
N ALA A 204 -8.89 25.60 7.86
CA ALA A 204 -8.54 26.89 8.45
C ALA A 204 -9.81 27.74 8.66
N ALA A 205 -9.87 28.44 9.80
CA ALA A 205 -10.97 29.39 10.01
C ALA A 205 -10.94 30.45 8.89
N PRO A 206 -12.09 30.86 8.35
CA PRO A 206 -12.11 31.92 7.36
C PRO A 206 -11.44 33.17 7.92
N ILE A 207 -10.52 33.76 7.16
CA ILE A 207 -9.89 35.05 7.49
C ILE A 207 -11.02 36.07 7.52
N ARG A 208 -11.33 36.62 8.72
CA ARG A 208 -12.31 37.68 8.92
C ARG A 208 -11.76 39.01 8.42
#